data_319c80f631a5d06be8d8338568b2d0e5
#
_entry.id   319c80f631a5d06be8d8338568b2d0e5
#
_cell.length_a   1.000
_cell.length_b   1.000
_cell.length_c   1.000
_cell.angle_alpha   90.00
_cell.angle_beta   90.00
_cell.angle_gamma   90.00
#
_symmetry.space_group_name_H-M   'P 1'
#
loop_
_entity.id
_entity.type
_entity.pdbx_description
1 polymer ?
#
loop_
_entity_poly.entity_id
_entity_poly.type
_entity_poly.pdbx_seq_one_letter_code
_entity_poly.pdbx_strand_id
1 'polypeptide(L)'
;MVPTLCATLGVKGHRPTVGTQDCKDLLYVFAVVNLVTAAVHSNTLESPKNAKKKTGLSKTRRMQAAFAVHLRHVGRMYPREKHPRVVLVIDNAPWHRGKPIDCAMRDNPHLEFKRLPSYSPQLNPIERFWKKLRRRATHNRLFETLAELKTSLRASLSYFQTVRHKVKSIIQGRPKRKATK
;
A
#
# COMPACT_ATOMS: atom_id res chain seq x y z
N MET A 1 -3.92 0.22 18.84
CA MET A 1 -3.01 0.09 17.66
C MET A 1 -1.64 -0.24 18.18
N VAL A 2 -1.05 -1.37 17.76
CA VAL A 2 0.31 -1.73 18.16
C VAL A 2 1.26 -1.05 17.18
N PRO A 3 2.19 -0.20 17.63
CA PRO A 3 3.17 0.42 16.73
C PRO A 3 4.08 -0.63 16.11
N THR A 4 4.43 -0.44 14.85
CA THR A 4 5.42 -1.29 14.19
C THR A 4 6.80 -0.88 14.72
N LEU A 5 7.41 -1.74 15.55
CA LEU A 5 8.72 -1.49 16.12
C LEU A 5 9.82 -1.73 15.08
N CYS A 6 10.83 -0.87 15.07
CA CYS A 6 12.07 -1.11 14.35
C CYS A 6 13.26 -0.68 15.21
N ALA A 7 14.43 -1.29 14.95
CA ALA A 7 15.65 -0.91 15.61
C ALA A 7 15.92 0.61 15.44
N THR A 8 16.25 1.27 16.52
CA THR A 8 16.61 2.68 16.57
C THR A 8 17.84 2.88 17.43
N LEU A 9 18.53 3.99 17.24
CA LEU A 9 19.64 4.38 18.10
C LEU A 9 19.09 4.93 19.42
N GLY A 10 19.73 4.58 20.50
CA GLY A 10 19.44 5.08 21.86
C GLY A 10 20.72 5.28 22.64
N VAL A 11 20.61 5.99 23.75
CA VAL A 11 21.72 6.16 24.69
C VAL A 11 22.07 4.79 25.31
N LYS A 12 23.36 4.48 25.42
CA LYS A 12 23.82 3.21 26.05
C LYS A 12 23.21 3.10 27.46
N GLY A 13 22.60 1.96 27.73
CA GLY A 13 21.91 1.69 29.00
C GLY A 13 20.44 2.12 29.07
N HIS A 14 19.96 2.93 28.12
CA HIS A 14 18.57 3.38 28.05
C HIS A 14 17.89 2.82 26.79
N ARG A 15 17.05 1.81 26.96
CA ARG A 15 16.28 1.23 25.85
C ARG A 15 15.10 2.16 25.52
N PRO A 16 15.00 2.67 24.26
CA PRO A 16 13.83 3.44 23.86
C PRO A 16 12.55 2.62 24.02
N THR A 17 11.54 3.21 24.66
CA THR A 17 10.21 2.60 24.82
C THR A 17 9.20 3.32 23.97
N VAL A 18 8.24 2.58 23.41
CA VAL A 18 7.11 3.15 22.65
C VAL A 18 5.83 2.66 23.31
N GLY A 19 4.97 3.61 23.67
CA GLY A 19 3.65 3.29 24.22
C GLY A 19 2.84 2.42 23.24
N THR A 20 1.96 1.57 23.78
CA THR A 20 1.04 0.75 22.98
C THR A 20 -0.38 1.02 23.43
N GLN A 21 -1.31 1.00 22.47
CA GLN A 21 -2.75 1.12 22.72
C GLN A 21 -3.47 -0.07 22.09
N ASP A 22 -4.34 -0.73 22.85
CA ASP A 22 -5.18 -1.83 22.33
C ASP A 22 -6.34 -1.27 21.49
N CYS A 23 -6.02 -0.76 20.30
CA CYS A 23 -7.00 -0.31 19.33
C CYS A 23 -7.08 -1.30 18.18
N LYS A 24 -8.27 -1.85 17.96
CA LYS A 24 -8.55 -2.82 16.87
C LYS A 24 -8.97 -2.15 15.56
N ASP A 25 -8.94 -0.83 15.50
CA ASP A 25 -9.21 -0.08 14.28
C ASP A 25 -8.05 -0.26 13.27
N LEU A 26 -8.41 -0.43 12.01
CA LEU A 26 -7.46 -0.69 10.94
C LEU A 26 -7.62 0.34 9.82
N LEU A 27 -6.50 0.73 9.25
CA LEU A 27 -6.44 1.54 8.03
C LEU A 27 -5.75 0.71 6.93
N TYR A 28 -6.50 0.38 5.89
CA TYR A 28 -5.96 -0.28 4.71
C TYR A 28 -5.56 0.75 3.67
N VAL A 29 -4.46 0.49 2.98
CA VAL A 29 -3.96 1.32 1.89
C VAL A 29 -3.87 0.47 0.64
N PHE A 30 -4.54 0.91 -0.41
CA PHE A 30 -4.34 0.41 -1.76
C PHE A 30 -3.45 1.41 -2.49
N ALA A 31 -2.41 0.93 -3.13
CA ALA A 31 -1.57 1.80 -3.96
C ALA A 31 -1.06 1.06 -5.18
N VAL A 32 -0.86 1.83 -6.24
CA VAL A 32 -0.12 1.43 -7.42
C VAL A 32 1.09 2.34 -7.59
N VAL A 33 2.21 1.74 -7.97
CA VAL A 33 3.45 2.48 -8.29
C VAL A 33 3.78 2.20 -9.75
N ASN A 34 3.87 3.26 -10.54
CA ASN A 34 4.31 3.16 -11.92
C ASN A 34 5.82 2.86 -11.95
N LEU A 35 6.22 1.75 -12.56
CA LEU A 35 7.61 1.29 -12.57
C LEU A 35 8.53 2.16 -13.45
N VAL A 36 7.95 2.92 -14.38
CA VAL A 36 8.70 3.81 -15.29
C VAL A 36 8.83 5.21 -14.68
N THR A 37 7.69 5.83 -14.34
CA THR A 37 7.64 7.23 -13.87
C THR A 37 7.81 7.37 -12.36
N ALA A 38 7.73 6.26 -11.61
CA ALA A 38 7.69 6.21 -10.15
C ALA A 38 6.52 7.02 -9.52
N ALA A 39 5.48 7.30 -10.31
CA ALA A 39 4.27 7.92 -9.79
C ALA A 39 3.56 6.95 -8.84
N VAL A 40 3.05 7.48 -7.73
CA VAL A 40 2.31 6.72 -6.71
C VAL A 40 0.88 7.21 -6.67
N HIS A 41 -0.08 6.30 -6.85
CA HIS A 41 -1.51 6.59 -6.68
C HIS A 41 -2.06 5.68 -5.60
N SER A 42 -2.80 6.25 -4.65
CA SER A 42 -3.27 5.51 -3.48
C SER A 42 -4.68 5.89 -3.06
N ASN A 43 -5.39 4.91 -2.49
CA ASN A 43 -6.67 5.06 -1.81
C ASN A 43 -6.60 4.39 -0.45
N THR A 44 -7.38 4.87 0.50
CA THR A 44 -7.45 4.31 1.85
C THR A 44 -8.84 3.80 2.18
N LEU A 45 -8.91 2.74 2.97
CA LEU A 45 -10.15 2.21 3.55
C LEU A 45 -10.00 2.15 5.05
N GLU A 46 -10.85 2.88 5.76
CA GLU A 46 -10.99 2.75 7.21
C GLU A 46 -11.81 1.51 7.57
N SER A 47 -11.34 0.77 8.53
CA SER A 47 -12.02 -0.42 9.04
C SER A 47 -12.01 -0.39 10.57
N PRO A 48 -12.96 0.34 11.19
CA PRO A 48 -13.12 0.34 12.63
C PRO A 48 -13.52 -1.06 13.14
N LYS A 49 -13.28 -1.33 14.43
CA LYS A 49 -13.57 -2.61 15.09
C LYS A 49 -15.00 -3.12 14.78
N ASN A 50 -15.94 -2.23 14.71
CA ASN A 50 -17.36 -2.54 14.48
C ASN A 50 -17.80 -2.40 13.01
N ALA A 51 -16.88 -2.30 12.06
CA ALA A 51 -17.17 -2.06 10.64
C ALA A 51 -18.13 -3.10 10.03
N LYS A 52 -18.02 -4.37 10.43
CA LYS A 52 -18.95 -5.43 9.99
C LYS A 52 -20.39 -5.14 10.46
N LYS A 53 -20.55 -4.76 11.73
CA LYS A 53 -21.86 -4.43 12.32
C LYS A 53 -22.49 -3.22 11.61
N LYS A 54 -21.68 -2.19 11.30
CA LYS A 54 -22.14 -0.97 10.61
C LYS A 54 -22.52 -1.19 9.14
N THR A 55 -21.81 -2.06 8.43
CA THR A 55 -21.97 -2.21 6.96
C THR A 55 -22.70 -3.49 6.55
N GLY A 56 -22.91 -4.45 7.44
CA GLY A 56 -23.41 -5.79 7.11
C GLY A 56 -22.46 -6.63 6.24
N LEU A 57 -21.35 -6.07 5.79
CA LEU A 57 -20.43 -6.71 4.85
C LEU A 57 -19.23 -7.35 5.55
N SER A 58 -18.81 -8.52 5.05
CA SER A 58 -17.56 -9.15 5.49
C SER A 58 -16.34 -8.27 5.15
N LYS A 59 -15.23 -8.50 5.86
CA LYS A 59 -13.96 -7.83 5.59
C LYS A 59 -13.57 -7.95 4.10
N THR A 60 -13.62 -9.17 3.56
CA THR A 60 -13.25 -9.44 2.15
C THR A 60 -14.12 -8.64 1.18
N ARG A 61 -15.43 -8.59 1.38
CA ARG A 61 -16.33 -7.81 0.52
C ARG A 61 -16.06 -6.30 0.57
N ARG A 62 -15.75 -5.77 1.75
CA ARG A 62 -15.35 -4.35 1.89
C ARG A 62 -14.03 -4.06 1.20
N MET A 63 -13.06 -4.97 1.32
CA MET A 63 -11.77 -4.87 0.62
C MET A 63 -11.94 -4.96 -0.90
N GLN A 64 -12.78 -5.88 -1.40
CA GLN A 64 -13.10 -5.98 -2.82
C GLN A 64 -13.71 -4.69 -3.36
N ALA A 65 -14.71 -4.14 -2.66
CA ALA A 65 -15.33 -2.87 -3.07
C ALA A 65 -14.32 -1.72 -3.12
N ALA A 66 -13.48 -1.59 -2.09
CA ALA A 66 -12.46 -0.55 -2.04
C ALA A 66 -11.39 -0.73 -3.11
N PHE A 67 -10.99 -1.96 -3.41
CA PHE A 67 -10.04 -2.25 -4.48
C PHE A 67 -10.65 -1.99 -5.86
N ALA A 68 -11.92 -2.28 -6.09
CA ALA A 68 -12.62 -1.93 -7.32
C ALA A 68 -12.66 -0.39 -7.55
N VAL A 69 -12.90 0.39 -6.48
CA VAL A 69 -12.79 1.86 -6.53
C VAL A 69 -11.38 2.29 -6.90
N HIS A 70 -10.36 1.64 -6.32
CA HIS A 70 -8.97 1.92 -6.63
C HIS A 70 -8.63 1.61 -8.10
N LEU A 71 -9.11 0.51 -8.66
CA LEU A 71 -8.93 0.16 -10.08
C LEU A 71 -9.55 1.21 -11.02
N ARG A 72 -10.78 1.67 -10.73
CA ARG A 72 -11.41 2.76 -11.50
C ARG A 72 -10.63 4.07 -11.39
N HIS A 73 -10.03 4.34 -10.21
CA HIS A 73 -9.14 5.49 -10.04
C HIS A 73 -7.89 5.35 -10.92
N VAL A 74 -7.27 4.17 -10.94
CA VAL A 74 -6.12 3.89 -11.82
C VAL A 74 -6.50 4.04 -13.29
N GLY A 75 -7.65 3.54 -13.72
CA GLY A 75 -8.15 3.70 -15.09
C GLY A 75 -8.28 5.18 -15.51
N ARG A 76 -8.75 6.04 -14.60
CA ARG A 76 -8.82 7.49 -14.85
C ARG A 76 -7.44 8.16 -14.91
N MET A 77 -6.48 7.71 -14.09
CA MET A 77 -5.11 8.25 -14.08
C MET A 77 -4.31 7.82 -15.31
N TYR A 78 -4.67 6.68 -15.91
CA TYR A 78 -4.05 6.12 -17.11
C TYR A 78 -5.13 5.87 -18.17
N PRO A 79 -5.70 6.93 -18.78
CA PRO A 79 -6.79 6.80 -19.73
C PRO A 79 -6.35 6.06 -21.00
N ARG A 80 -7.27 5.27 -21.56
CA ARG A 80 -7.02 4.37 -22.71
C ARG A 80 -6.40 5.08 -23.91
N GLU A 81 -6.80 6.32 -24.17
CA GLU A 81 -6.34 7.13 -25.31
C GLU A 81 -4.82 7.39 -25.25
N LYS A 82 -4.27 7.53 -24.03
CA LYS A 82 -2.83 7.77 -23.79
C LYS A 82 -2.08 6.50 -23.39
N HIS A 83 -2.79 5.53 -22.88
CA HIS A 83 -2.27 4.29 -22.32
C HIS A 83 -3.12 3.10 -22.81
N PRO A 84 -2.98 2.68 -24.08
CA PRO A 84 -3.85 1.66 -24.67
C PRO A 84 -3.75 0.30 -23.96
N ARG A 85 -2.66 0.09 -23.19
CA ARG A 85 -2.44 -1.09 -22.37
C ARG A 85 -1.71 -0.74 -21.08
N VAL A 86 -2.28 -1.12 -19.94
CA VAL A 86 -1.68 -0.94 -18.61
C VAL A 86 -1.66 -2.29 -17.88
N VAL A 87 -0.48 -2.81 -17.63
CA VAL A 87 -0.31 -4.09 -16.92
C VAL A 87 -0.14 -3.84 -15.43
N LEU A 88 -1.04 -4.35 -14.62
CA LEU A 88 -1.04 -4.28 -13.17
C LEU A 88 -0.46 -5.59 -12.60
N VAL A 89 0.72 -5.52 -12.03
CA VAL A 89 1.35 -6.64 -11.32
C VAL A 89 0.75 -6.73 -9.92
N ILE A 90 0.07 -7.84 -9.61
CA ILE A 90 -0.64 -8.04 -8.34
C ILE A 90 -0.32 -9.41 -7.73
N ASP A 91 -0.47 -9.51 -6.41
CA ASP A 91 -0.43 -10.78 -5.70
C ASP A 91 -1.78 -11.54 -5.80
N ASN A 92 -1.87 -12.69 -5.14
CA ASN A 92 -3.05 -13.53 -5.13
C ASN A 92 -3.98 -13.29 -3.93
N ALA A 93 -3.99 -12.08 -3.36
CA ALA A 93 -4.86 -11.77 -2.23
C ALA A 93 -6.35 -12.03 -2.55
N PRO A 94 -7.16 -12.55 -1.60
CA PRO A 94 -8.56 -12.91 -1.84
C PRO A 94 -9.43 -11.76 -2.34
N TRP A 95 -9.09 -10.53 -2.01
CA TRP A 95 -9.82 -9.33 -2.43
C TRP A 95 -9.44 -8.83 -3.83
N HIS A 96 -8.46 -9.44 -4.49
CA HIS A 96 -8.09 -9.16 -5.89
C HIS A 96 -8.91 -9.97 -6.91
N ARG A 97 -10.06 -10.51 -6.50
CA ARG A 97 -10.97 -11.29 -7.36
C ARG A 97 -12.43 -11.10 -6.94
N GLY A 98 -13.37 -11.44 -7.81
CA GLY A 98 -14.80 -11.41 -7.58
C GLY A 98 -15.53 -10.29 -8.30
N LYS A 99 -16.86 -10.36 -8.32
CA LYS A 99 -17.73 -9.48 -9.12
C LYS A 99 -17.39 -7.99 -9.13
N PRO A 100 -17.07 -7.33 -7.98
CA PRO A 100 -16.70 -5.91 -8.01
C PRO A 100 -15.45 -5.63 -8.84
N ILE A 101 -14.48 -6.56 -8.81
CA ILE A 101 -13.23 -6.45 -9.55
C ILE A 101 -13.49 -6.67 -11.04
N ASP A 102 -14.26 -7.71 -11.38
CA ASP A 102 -14.61 -8.04 -12.76
C ASP A 102 -15.37 -6.89 -13.42
N CYS A 103 -16.28 -6.23 -12.68
CA CYS A 103 -16.96 -5.02 -13.15
C CYS A 103 -15.95 -3.88 -13.38
N ALA A 104 -15.07 -3.58 -12.43
CA ALA A 104 -14.08 -2.52 -12.57
C ALA A 104 -13.11 -2.75 -13.74
N MET A 105 -12.76 -4.00 -14.02
CA MET A 105 -11.91 -4.36 -15.17
C MET A 105 -12.66 -4.22 -16.50
N ARG A 106 -13.96 -4.58 -16.55
CA ARG A 106 -14.81 -4.34 -17.74
C ARG A 106 -14.98 -2.85 -18.05
N ASP A 107 -15.12 -2.03 -17.00
CA ASP A 107 -15.18 -0.57 -17.13
C ASP A 107 -13.85 0.03 -17.65
N ASN A 108 -12.74 -0.71 -17.53
CA ASN A 108 -11.39 -0.28 -17.89
C ASN A 108 -10.65 -1.38 -18.68
N PRO A 109 -11.06 -1.69 -19.92
CA PRO A 109 -10.58 -2.85 -20.69
C PRO A 109 -9.11 -2.78 -21.08
N HIS A 110 -8.47 -1.62 -20.94
CA HIS A 110 -7.03 -1.40 -21.15
C HIS A 110 -6.17 -1.82 -19.94
N LEU A 111 -6.80 -2.08 -18.78
CA LEU A 111 -6.11 -2.61 -17.60
C LEU A 111 -6.05 -4.13 -17.68
N GLU A 112 -4.88 -4.69 -17.43
CA GLU A 112 -4.66 -6.13 -17.40
C GLU A 112 -3.97 -6.55 -16.12
N PHE A 113 -4.37 -7.67 -15.51
CA PHE A 113 -3.67 -8.25 -14.38
C PHE A 113 -2.57 -9.21 -14.79
N LYS A 114 -1.38 -9.00 -14.27
CA LYS A 114 -0.31 -9.99 -14.21
C LYS A 114 -0.16 -10.48 -12.78
N ARG A 115 -0.63 -11.70 -12.51
CA ARG A 115 -0.55 -12.29 -11.17
C ARG A 115 0.85 -12.83 -10.91
N LEU A 116 1.35 -12.54 -9.72
CA LEU A 116 2.60 -13.10 -9.24
C LEU A 116 2.41 -14.56 -8.80
N PRO A 117 3.46 -15.38 -8.84
CA PRO A 117 3.44 -16.71 -8.23
C PRO A 117 3.05 -16.62 -6.75
N SER A 118 2.41 -17.66 -6.25
CA SER A 118 2.08 -17.75 -4.82
C SER A 118 3.35 -17.68 -3.97
N TYR A 119 3.24 -17.09 -2.78
CA TYR A 119 4.34 -16.95 -1.81
C TYR A 119 5.60 -16.26 -2.33
N SER A 120 5.47 -15.36 -3.31
CA SER A 120 6.61 -14.67 -3.92
C SER A 120 6.58 -13.14 -3.74
N PRO A 121 6.49 -12.61 -2.50
CA PRO A 121 6.41 -11.17 -2.25
C PRO A 121 7.69 -10.42 -2.68
N GLN A 122 8.83 -11.12 -2.73
CA GLN A 122 10.11 -10.57 -3.19
C GLN A 122 10.07 -10.14 -4.67
N LEU A 123 9.18 -10.72 -5.46
CA LEU A 123 8.99 -10.37 -6.87
C LEU A 123 8.09 -9.13 -7.05
N ASN A 124 7.41 -8.68 -5.97
CA ASN A 124 6.56 -7.52 -6.03
C ASN A 124 7.33 -6.25 -5.63
N PRO A 125 7.65 -5.34 -6.57
CA PRO A 125 8.44 -4.13 -6.26
C PRO A 125 7.76 -3.22 -5.23
N ILE A 126 6.41 -3.24 -5.13
CA ILE A 126 5.66 -2.42 -4.20
C ILE A 126 5.91 -2.80 -2.74
N GLU A 127 6.35 -4.04 -2.45
CA GLU A 127 6.68 -4.46 -1.08
C GLU A 127 7.83 -3.64 -0.49
N ARG A 128 8.81 -3.25 -1.34
CA ARG A 128 9.89 -2.36 -0.91
C ARG A 128 9.36 -0.96 -0.58
N PHE A 129 8.39 -0.48 -1.36
CA PHE A 129 7.71 0.79 -1.10
C PHE A 129 6.92 0.73 0.21
N TRP A 130 6.14 -0.34 0.45
CA TRP A 130 5.41 -0.55 1.70
C TRP A 130 6.32 -0.53 2.92
N LYS A 131 7.49 -1.16 2.84
CA LYS A 131 8.48 -1.15 3.93
C LYS A 131 8.95 0.28 4.25
N LYS A 132 9.22 1.09 3.22
CA LYS A 132 9.65 2.50 3.41
C LYS A 132 8.51 3.39 3.88
N LEU A 133 7.31 3.21 3.34
CA LEU A 133 6.12 3.94 3.78
C LEU A 133 5.83 3.68 5.27
N ARG A 134 5.82 2.42 5.70
CA ARG A 134 5.65 2.06 7.12
C ARG A 134 6.72 2.68 8.00
N ARG A 135 7.99 2.61 7.58
CA ARG A 135 9.08 3.22 8.35
C ARG A 135 8.90 4.71 8.54
N ARG A 136 8.38 5.42 7.54
CA ARG A 136 8.14 6.87 7.62
C ARG A 136 6.87 7.21 8.38
N ALA A 137 5.80 6.48 8.15
CA ALA A 137 4.47 6.83 8.64
C ALA A 137 4.17 6.28 10.03
N THR A 138 4.64 5.07 10.37
CA THR A 138 4.13 4.33 11.54
C THR A 138 5.18 3.74 12.46
N HIS A 139 6.45 3.57 12.04
CA HIS A 139 7.44 2.96 12.91
C HIS A 139 7.76 3.82 14.11
N ASN A 140 7.84 3.18 15.28
CA ASN A 140 8.16 3.79 16.58
C ASN A 140 7.25 4.99 16.92
N ARG A 141 6.01 4.98 16.45
CA ARG A 141 5.01 6.01 16.74
C ARG A 141 3.75 5.39 17.34
N LEU A 142 3.30 5.96 18.44
CA LEU A 142 1.98 5.72 18.99
C LEU A 142 1.02 6.72 18.33
N PHE A 143 -0.16 6.24 17.98
CA PHE A 143 -1.27 7.07 17.52
C PHE A 143 -2.45 6.84 18.46
N GLU A 144 -2.97 7.89 19.04
CA GLU A 144 -4.11 7.81 19.95
C GLU A 144 -5.41 7.56 19.17
N THR A 145 -5.49 8.09 17.94
CA THR A 145 -6.67 7.99 17.10
C THR A 145 -6.36 7.47 15.70
N LEU A 146 -7.37 6.90 15.03
CA LEU A 146 -7.27 6.52 13.62
C LEU A 146 -7.07 7.74 12.72
N ALA A 147 -7.58 8.91 13.12
CA ALA A 147 -7.41 10.18 12.40
C ALA A 147 -5.94 10.63 12.35
N GLU A 148 -5.22 10.53 13.47
CA GLU A 148 -3.78 10.83 13.52
C GLU A 148 -2.96 9.89 12.63
N LEU A 149 -3.24 8.56 12.71
CA LEU A 149 -2.62 7.60 11.82
C LEU A 149 -2.85 7.95 10.35
N LYS A 150 -4.09 8.31 10.00
CA LYS A 150 -4.48 8.69 8.64
C LYS A 150 -3.74 9.95 8.19
N THR A 151 -3.59 10.94 9.05
CA THR A 151 -2.85 12.17 8.79
C THR A 151 -1.36 11.88 8.55
N SER A 152 -0.72 11.10 9.42
CA SER A 152 0.68 10.68 9.25
C SER A 152 0.91 9.90 7.96
N LEU A 153 -0.04 9.01 7.63
CA LEU A 153 0.02 8.23 6.39
C LEU A 153 -0.13 9.12 5.15
N ARG A 154 -1.12 10.03 5.15
CA ARG A 154 -1.34 10.97 4.04
C ARG A 154 -0.11 11.87 3.80
N ALA A 155 0.47 12.43 4.85
CA ALA A 155 1.70 13.22 4.77
C ALA A 155 2.85 12.41 4.18
N SER A 156 2.98 11.13 4.56
CA SER A 156 4.01 10.24 4.04
C SER A 156 3.78 9.87 2.57
N LEU A 157 2.53 9.62 2.17
CA LEU A 157 2.18 9.35 0.77
C LEU A 157 2.40 10.60 -0.11
N SER A 158 1.97 11.78 0.33
CA SER A 158 2.22 13.05 -0.36
C SER A 158 3.71 13.29 -0.57
N TYR A 159 4.54 13.06 0.47
CA TYR A 159 5.98 13.13 0.32
C TYR A 159 6.51 12.21 -0.80
N PHE A 160 6.06 10.95 -0.87
CA PHE A 160 6.52 10.05 -1.93
C PHE A 160 5.97 10.40 -3.31
N GLN A 161 4.84 11.09 -3.40
CA GLN A 161 4.32 11.62 -4.67
C GLN A 161 5.18 12.75 -5.22
N THR A 162 5.78 13.59 -4.35
CA THR A 162 6.68 14.67 -4.77
C THR A 162 8.09 14.19 -5.08
N VAL A 163 8.63 13.23 -4.30
CA VAL A 163 10.02 12.75 -4.44
C VAL A 163 10.13 11.47 -5.29
N ARG A 164 9.66 11.51 -6.51
CA ARG A 164 9.60 10.35 -7.43
C ARG A 164 10.94 9.65 -7.62
N HIS A 165 12.07 10.39 -7.62
CA HIS A 165 13.41 9.80 -7.72
C HIS A 165 13.71 8.82 -6.57
N LYS A 166 13.27 9.13 -5.34
CA LYS A 166 13.39 8.21 -4.19
C LYS A 166 12.50 6.98 -4.36
N VAL A 167 11.28 7.16 -4.86
CA VAL A 167 10.40 6.03 -5.16
C VAL A 167 11.04 5.12 -6.20
N LYS A 168 11.59 5.68 -7.28
CA LYS A 168 12.31 4.93 -8.32
C LYS A 168 13.44 4.09 -7.73
N SER A 169 14.29 4.69 -6.90
CA SER A 169 15.39 3.99 -6.20
C SER A 169 14.87 2.87 -5.27
N ILE A 170 13.73 3.07 -4.61
CA ILE A 170 13.13 2.06 -3.72
C ILE A 170 12.65 0.86 -4.53
N ILE A 171 11.88 1.07 -5.60
CA ILE A 171 11.28 -0.02 -6.39
C ILE A 171 12.31 -0.79 -7.21
N GLN A 172 13.34 -0.12 -7.73
CA GLN A 172 14.42 -0.77 -8.48
C GLN A 172 15.36 -1.58 -7.58
N GLY A 173 15.45 -1.23 -6.29
CA GLY A 173 16.41 -1.83 -5.36
C GLY A 173 17.85 -1.40 -5.62
N ARG A 174 18.74 -1.71 -4.69
CA ARG A 174 20.18 -1.51 -4.92
C ARG A 174 20.68 -2.57 -5.90
N PRO A 175 21.48 -2.18 -6.92
CA PRO A 175 22.17 -3.18 -7.72
C PRO A 175 23.00 -4.05 -6.77
N LYS A 176 22.91 -5.37 -6.93
CA LYS A 176 23.83 -6.27 -6.21
C LYS A 176 25.25 -5.85 -6.59
N ARG A 177 26.05 -5.41 -5.61
CA ARG A 177 27.49 -5.27 -5.82
C ARG A 177 27.97 -6.62 -6.33
N LYS A 178 28.53 -6.65 -7.54
CA LYS A 178 29.26 -7.83 -8.00
C LYS A 178 30.38 -8.04 -6.99
N ALA A 179 30.40 -9.20 -6.35
CA ALA A 179 31.55 -9.60 -5.56
C ALA A 179 32.71 -9.64 -6.55
N THR A 180 33.65 -8.73 -6.43
CA THR A 180 34.97 -8.83 -7.07
C THR A 180 35.62 -10.02 -6.41
N LYS A 181 35.85 -11.06 -7.21
CA LYS A 181 36.70 -12.19 -6.82
C LYS A 181 38.15 -11.73 -6.65
#